data_0fde8131b5befaf1f33df7c2ed6982c2
#
_entry.id   0fde8131b5befaf1f33df7c2ed6982c2
#
_cell.length_a   1.000
_cell.length_b   1.000
_cell.length_c   1.000
_cell.angle_alpha   90.00
_cell.angle_beta   90.00
_cell.angle_gamma   90.00
#
_symmetry.space_group_name_H-M   'P 1'
#
loop_
_entity.id
_entity.type
_entity.pdbx_description
1 polymer ?
#
loop_
_entity_poly.entity_id
_entity_poly.type
_entity_poly.pdbx_seq_one_letter_code
_entity_poly.pdbx_strand_id
1 'polypeptide(L)'
;MKLGPLCACAALCLTLSAETKAPFYLGADISSLGQVEARNGVYLDDGKPADAIALFMKHGWTCFRLRVWVDPRNGANGLEYTTKLAKRIKDAGATFMLDFHYSDSWADPQKQPKPAAWAKLDFDSLVKQTETYTADVIRTLKAAGATPDFVQVGNEITGGTLWPDGQVKVPPSTVKVFSGDVRVIAPPEPYDDDKQWDRLIRILQAGIRGVRSATVPADRVRIVIHIDCGGDWPVTKWYFDHLAKGHVPYDIIGQSFYPNYHGNMQNLRDNLRETIKRYKKDVMVVETAYPTRGNPPSPGAAKNMTWPLTPEGQKQFLTELIQTVKEAPGHHGIGVNYWHPEATFVPGATGGRGGGPDANSLFDAKGNPLPAMDAMSGKGSR
;
A
#
# COMPACT_ATOMS: atom_id res chain seq x y z
N MET A 1 6.66 -67.04 42.92
CA MET A 1 6.44 -65.61 42.87
C MET A 1 6.56 -65.13 41.42
N LYS A 2 5.45 -64.82 40.77
CA LYS A 2 5.42 -64.35 39.36
C LYS A 2 5.25 -62.81 39.39
N LEU A 3 6.24 -62.09 38.89
CA LEU A 3 6.13 -60.64 38.65
C LEU A 3 5.39 -60.39 37.32
N GLY A 4 4.30 -59.68 37.36
CA GLY A 4 3.58 -59.24 36.19
C GLY A 4 4.18 -57.93 35.64
N PRO A 5 4.00 -57.64 34.34
CA PRO A 5 4.56 -56.43 33.73
C PRO A 5 3.73 -55.19 34.03
N LEU A 6 4.39 -54.10 34.47
CA LEU A 6 3.82 -52.75 34.53
C LEU A 6 3.65 -52.21 33.11
N CYS A 7 2.41 -51.93 32.70
CA CYS A 7 2.11 -51.10 31.53
C CYS A 7 2.25 -49.62 31.91
N ALA A 8 3.27 -48.95 31.36
CA ALA A 8 3.39 -47.51 31.43
C ALA A 8 2.54 -46.87 30.29
N CYS A 9 1.40 -46.29 30.64
CA CYS A 9 0.65 -45.41 29.72
C CYS A 9 1.37 -44.08 29.59
N ALA A 10 2.02 -43.86 28.48
CA ALA A 10 2.52 -42.53 28.10
C ALA A 10 1.34 -41.66 27.62
N ALA A 11 0.93 -40.70 28.44
CA ALA A 11 -0.03 -39.69 28.06
C ALA A 11 0.63 -38.70 27.10
N LEU A 12 0.23 -38.75 25.82
CA LEU A 12 0.65 -37.81 24.81
C LEU A 12 -0.12 -36.49 25.04
N CYS A 13 0.48 -35.52 25.72
CA CYS A 13 -0.05 -34.15 25.79
C CYS A 13 0.09 -33.47 24.43
N LEU A 14 -0.97 -33.48 23.63
CA LEU A 14 -1.12 -32.63 22.49
C LEU A 14 -1.28 -31.17 22.99
N THR A 15 -0.21 -30.41 23.01
CA THR A 15 -0.29 -28.97 23.18
C THR A 15 -0.88 -28.38 21.88
N LEU A 16 -2.18 -28.08 21.91
CA LEU A 16 -2.76 -27.17 20.91
C LEU A 16 -2.05 -25.82 21.07
N SER A 17 -1.06 -25.55 20.20
CA SER A 17 -0.62 -24.18 19.96
C SER A 17 -1.82 -23.42 19.43
N ALA A 18 -2.40 -22.54 20.23
CA ALA A 18 -3.31 -21.52 19.71
C ALA A 18 -2.53 -20.72 18.68
N GLU A 19 -2.85 -20.86 17.39
CA GLU A 19 -2.35 -19.99 16.35
C GLU A 19 -2.72 -18.56 16.75
N THR A 20 -1.76 -17.79 17.20
CA THR A 20 -1.95 -16.37 17.44
C THR A 20 -2.26 -15.74 16.09
N LYS A 21 -3.52 -15.34 15.91
CA LYS A 21 -4.00 -14.71 14.69
C LYS A 21 -3.09 -13.50 14.37
N ALA A 22 -2.47 -13.49 13.19
CA ALA A 22 -1.63 -12.39 12.76
C ALA A 22 -2.41 -11.06 12.88
N PRO A 23 -1.79 -9.96 13.33
CA PRO A 23 -2.47 -8.69 13.47
C PRO A 23 -2.96 -8.20 12.11
N PHE A 24 -4.17 -7.65 12.07
CA PHE A 24 -4.69 -6.97 10.89
C PHE A 24 -4.31 -5.49 10.95
N TYR A 25 -3.68 -5.01 9.88
CA TYR A 25 -3.19 -3.63 9.78
C TYR A 25 -4.25 -2.75 9.10
N LEU A 26 -4.91 -1.89 9.87
CA LEU A 26 -5.66 -0.78 9.30
C LEU A 26 -4.70 0.40 9.15
N GLY A 27 -4.46 0.80 7.92
CA GLY A 27 -3.42 1.75 7.60
C GLY A 27 -3.92 2.99 6.87
N ALA A 28 -3.13 4.06 6.98
CA ALA A 28 -3.35 5.35 6.34
C ALA A 28 -2.06 5.82 5.64
N ASP A 29 -2.13 6.15 4.34
CA ASP A 29 -1.05 6.89 3.68
C ASP A 29 -1.18 8.38 4.04
N ILE A 30 -0.32 8.82 4.94
CA ILE A 30 -0.30 10.19 5.47
C ILE A 30 0.89 11.00 4.95
N SER A 31 1.37 10.66 3.77
CA SER A 31 2.56 11.28 3.19
C SER A 31 2.47 12.81 3.03
N SER A 32 1.26 13.37 2.99
CA SER A 32 1.06 14.81 2.88
C SER A 32 0.87 15.51 4.24
N LEU A 33 0.85 14.76 5.35
CA LEU A 33 0.55 15.31 6.69
C LEU A 33 1.42 16.53 7.03
N GLY A 34 2.74 16.43 6.87
CA GLY A 34 3.64 17.55 7.17
C GLY A 34 3.39 18.79 6.29
N GLN A 35 2.88 18.62 5.06
CA GLN A 35 2.51 19.73 4.18
C GLN A 35 1.19 20.38 4.62
N VAL A 36 0.23 19.58 5.10
CA VAL A 36 -1.04 20.07 5.67
C VAL A 36 -0.76 20.87 6.94
N GLU A 37 0.02 20.32 7.86
CA GLU A 37 0.41 20.97 9.12
C GLU A 37 1.19 22.28 8.88
N ALA A 38 2.15 22.29 7.94
CA ALA A 38 2.93 23.47 7.59
C ALA A 38 2.07 24.63 7.01
N ARG A 39 0.85 24.32 6.57
CA ARG A 39 -0.13 25.28 6.07
C ARG A 39 -1.25 25.57 7.08
N ASN A 40 -1.05 25.23 8.35
CA ASN A 40 -2.01 25.40 9.44
C ASN A 40 -3.32 24.59 9.24
N GLY A 41 -3.24 23.42 8.60
CA GLY A 41 -4.33 22.45 8.61
C GLY A 41 -4.56 21.94 10.04
N VAL A 42 -5.81 21.80 10.44
CA VAL A 42 -6.21 21.48 11.80
C VAL A 42 -6.95 20.14 11.82
N TYR A 43 -6.62 19.35 12.85
CA TYR A 43 -7.36 18.12 13.18
C TYR A 43 -7.99 18.29 14.56
N LEU A 44 -9.25 17.87 14.72
CA LEU A 44 -10.00 18.05 15.94
C LEU A 44 -10.40 16.68 16.52
N ASP A 45 -10.27 16.57 17.85
CA ASP A 45 -10.83 15.50 18.65
C ASP A 45 -11.83 16.11 19.64
N ASP A 46 -13.11 15.79 19.47
CA ASP A 46 -14.20 16.39 20.28
C ASP A 46 -14.14 17.94 20.30
N GLY A 47 -13.85 18.53 19.13
CA GLY A 47 -13.79 19.98 18.94
C GLY A 47 -12.49 20.64 19.46
N LYS A 48 -11.51 19.88 19.92
CA LYS A 48 -10.21 20.38 20.40
C LYS A 48 -9.09 19.99 19.41
N PRO A 49 -8.09 20.86 19.19
CA PRO A 49 -6.93 20.51 18.38
C PRO A 49 -6.24 19.23 18.87
N ALA A 50 -5.92 18.34 17.94
CA ALA A 50 -5.29 17.05 18.20
C ALA A 50 -4.18 16.76 17.18
N ASP A 51 -3.21 15.91 17.57
CA ASP A 51 -2.25 15.33 16.66
C ASP A 51 -2.94 14.30 15.75
N ALA A 52 -2.72 14.40 14.43
CA ALA A 52 -3.40 13.53 13.47
C ALA A 52 -3.06 12.06 13.68
N ILE A 53 -1.79 11.71 13.93
CA ILE A 53 -1.36 10.31 14.14
C ILE A 53 -2.05 9.74 15.39
N ALA A 54 -2.03 10.48 16.50
CA ALA A 54 -2.70 10.08 17.74
C ALA A 54 -4.22 9.90 17.53
N LEU A 55 -4.84 10.79 16.75
CA LEU A 55 -6.26 10.71 16.43
C LEU A 55 -6.59 9.47 15.60
N PHE A 56 -5.84 9.19 14.55
CA PHE A 56 -5.97 7.95 13.80
C PHE A 56 -5.82 6.72 14.71
N MET A 57 -4.81 6.68 15.57
CA MET A 57 -4.57 5.56 16.49
C MET A 57 -5.72 5.38 17.50
N LYS A 58 -6.30 6.47 18.02
CA LYS A 58 -7.50 6.43 18.88
C LYS A 58 -8.68 5.71 18.21
N HIS A 59 -8.80 5.80 16.88
CA HIS A 59 -9.81 5.16 16.06
C HIS A 59 -9.39 3.77 15.52
N GLY A 60 -8.26 3.22 15.99
CA GLY A 60 -7.82 1.85 15.66
C GLY A 60 -6.96 1.73 14.40
N TRP A 61 -6.48 2.84 13.84
CA TRP A 61 -5.52 2.83 12.75
C TRP A 61 -4.12 2.55 13.32
N THR A 62 -3.46 1.51 12.83
CA THR A 62 -2.24 0.98 13.44
C THR A 62 -1.03 1.01 12.53
N CYS A 63 -1.22 1.31 11.24
CA CYS A 63 -0.17 1.29 10.23
C CYS A 63 -0.19 2.60 9.44
N PHE A 64 0.97 3.23 9.27
CA PHE A 64 1.06 4.45 8.47
C PHE A 64 2.03 4.24 7.32
N ARG A 65 1.58 4.55 6.10
CA ARG A 65 2.34 4.48 4.87
C ARG A 65 2.88 5.85 4.51
N LEU A 66 4.15 5.91 4.13
CA LEU A 66 4.81 7.11 3.61
C LEU A 66 5.55 6.76 2.32
N ARG A 67 5.31 7.55 1.28
CA ARG A 67 6.13 7.50 0.06
C ARG A 67 7.44 8.23 0.25
N VAL A 68 8.46 7.81 -0.49
CA VAL A 68 9.74 8.53 -0.60
C VAL A 68 10.10 8.77 -2.05
N TRP A 69 10.43 10.03 -2.37
CA TRP A 69 10.96 10.49 -3.65
C TRP A 69 12.47 10.71 -3.55
N VAL A 70 13.18 10.62 -4.68
CA VAL A 70 14.65 10.67 -4.69
C VAL A 70 15.13 12.11 -4.48
N ASP A 71 14.70 13.04 -5.33
CA ASP A 71 15.08 14.45 -5.26
C ASP A 71 13.89 15.36 -5.65
N PRO A 72 12.88 15.51 -4.79
CA PRO A 72 11.73 16.33 -5.09
C PRO A 72 12.07 17.82 -5.00
N ARG A 73 11.61 18.62 -5.99
CA ARG A 73 11.91 20.06 -6.12
C ARG A 73 11.66 20.90 -4.87
N ASN A 74 10.66 20.55 -4.07
CA ASN A 74 10.25 21.31 -2.87
C ASN A 74 10.61 20.58 -1.57
N GLY A 75 11.40 19.50 -1.64
CA GLY A 75 11.78 18.68 -0.50
C GLY A 75 10.67 17.81 0.10
N ALA A 76 9.40 18.06 -0.23
CA ALA A 76 8.29 17.27 0.27
C ALA A 76 8.34 15.83 -0.28
N ASN A 77 8.12 14.86 0.61
CA ASN A 77 8.33 13.42 0.33
C ASN A 77 9.79 13.04 -0.03
N GLY A 78 10.76 13.94 0.11
CA GLY A 78 12.19 13.59 0.10
C GLY A 78 12.61 12.91 1.40
N LEU A 79 13.84 12.41 1.44
CA LEU A 79 14.33 11.59 2.57
C LEU A 79 14.22 12.29 3.92
N GLU A 80 14.63 13.58 4.02
CA GLU A 80 14.56 14.34 5.27
C GLU A 80 13.12 14.49 5.77
N TYR A 81 12.21 14.90 4.88
CA TYR A 81 10.78 15.04 5.17
C TYR A 81 10.18 13.71 5.65
N THR A 82 10.42 12.63 4.90
CA THR A 82 9.93 11.30 5.21
C THR A 82 10.49 10.77 6.53
N THR A 83 11.78 11.03 6.82
CA THR A 83 12.43 10.61 8.07
C THR A 83 11.78 11.28 9.28
N LYS A 84 11.50 12.58 9.22
CA LYS A 84 10.82 13.30 10.32
C LYS A 84 9.45 12.72 10.64
N LEU A 85 8.66 12.43 9.60
CA LEU A 85 7.32 11.88 9.76
C LEU A 85 7.34 10.41 10.20
N ALA A 86 8.26 9.60 9.65
CA ALA A 86 8.47 8.21 10.05
C ALA A 86 8.87 8.08 11.52
N LYS A 87 9.73 9.01 12.01
CA LYS A 87 10.08 9.05 13.43
C LYS A 87 8.84 9.31 14.30
N ARG A 88 7.99 10.27 13.95
CA ARG A 88 6.74 10.53 14.68
C ARG A 88 5.83 9.28 14.73
N ILE A 89 5.71 8.56 13.61
CA ILE A 89 4.94 7.31 13.54
C ILE A 89 5.52 6.27 14.52
N LYS A 90 6.83 6.06 14.51
CA LYS A 90 7.47 5.06 15.38
C LYS A 90 7.45 5.49 16.86
N ASP A 91 7.63 6.78 17.16
CA ASP A 91 7.53 7.33 18.52
C ASP A 91 6.10 7.15 19.09
N ALA A 92 5.07 7.19 18.24
CA ALA A 92 3.69 6.89 18.61
C ALA A 92 3.42 5.37 18.82
N GLY A 93 4.39 4.50 18.55
CA GLY A 93 4.25 3.05 18.67
C GLY A 93 3.51 2.38 17.51
N ALA A 94 3.32 3.08 16.40
CA ALA A 94 2.62 2.55 15.23
C ALA A 94 3.55 1.77 14.28
N THR A 95 2.96 0.93 13.45
CA THR A 95 3.61 0.25 12.33
C THR A 95 3.87 1.24 11.20
N PHE A 96 5.04 1.15 10.59
CA PHE A 96 5.46 2.02 9.49
C PHE A 96 5.69 1.25 8.20
N MET A 97 5.05 1.67 7.12
CA MET A 97 5.28 1.20 5.75
C MET A 97 5.96 2.27 4.93
N LEU A 98 7.14 1.97 4.39
CA LEU A 98 7.84 2.84 3.45
C LEU A 98 7.54 2.44 2.02
N ASP A 99 7.21 3.41 1.17
CA ASP A 99 6.91 3.22 -0.25
C ASP A 99 7.93 3.94 -1.13
N PHE A 100 8.77 3.17 -1.82
CA PHE A 100 9.74 3.71 -2.78
C PHE A 100 9.09 3.96 -4.13
N HIS A 101 9.02 5.22 -4.56
CA HIS A 101 8.60 5.55 -5.92
C HIS A 101 9.74 5.42 -6.95
N TYR A 102 11.01 5.46 -6.53
CA TYR A 102 12.19 5.53 -7.40
C TYR A 102 12.08 6.62 -8.48
N SER A 103 11.58 7.77 -8.08
CA SER A 103 11.32 8.94 -8.93
C SER A 103 11.47 10.21 -8.09
N ASP A 104 11.61 11.37 -8.75
CA ASP A 104 11.61 12.68 -8.09
C ASP A 104 10.19 13.23 -7.86
N SER A 105 9.18 12.48 -8.31
CA SER A 105 7.76 12.85 -8.23
C SER A 105 6.87 11.61 -8.28
N TRP A 106 5.60 11.79 -8.58
CA TRP A 106 4.64 10.69 -8.73
C TRP A 106 5.12 9.65 -9.74
N ALA A 107 5.19 8.39 -9.28
CA ALA A 107 5.26 7.19 -10.08
C ALA A 107 3.93 6.43 -9.88
N ASP A 108 3.25 6.14 -10.97
CA ASP A 108 1.90 5.55 -10.99
C ASP A 108 1.74 4.66 -12.25
N PRO A 109 0.60 3.98 -12.45
CA PRO A 109 0.42 3.09 -13.59
C PRO A 109 0.60 3.74 -14.98
N GLN A 110 0.50 5.07 -15.06
CA GLN A 110 0.62 5.81 -16.32
C GLN A 110 2.04 6.29 -16.59
N LYS A 111 2.88 6.38 -15.54
CA LYS A 111 4.25 6.91 -15.65
C LYS A 111 5.12 6.42 -14.50
N GLN A 112 6.32 6.02 -14.83
CA GLN A 112 7.34 5.57 -13.90
C GLN A 112 8.70 6.22 -14.25
N PRO A 113 8.78 7.59 -14.18
CA PRO A 113 9.96 8.29 -14.65
C PRO A 113 11.17 8.02 -13.77
N LYS A 114 12.32 7.83 -14.37
CA LYS A 114 13.59 7.78 -13.64
C LYS A 114 13.85 9.14 -12.95
N PRO A 115 14.50 9.15 -11.77
CA PRO A 115 15.04 10.37 -11.19
C PRO A 115 15.98 11.07 -12.20
N ALA A 116 15.97 12.40 -12.23
CA ALA A 116 16.80 13.19 -13.14
C ALA A 116 18.31 12.84 -13.01
N ALA A 117 18.77 12.62 -11.78
CA ALA A 117 20.14 12.21 -11.50
C ALA A 117 20.51 10.83 -12.07
N TRP A 118 19.52 9.96 -12.33
CA TRP A 118 19.75 8.60 -12.86
C TRP A 118 19.51 8.48 -14.36
N ALA A 119 19.06 9.56 -15.02
CA ALA A 119 18.60 9.53 -16.41
C ALA A 119 19.66 9.05 -17.41
N LYS A 120 20.95 9.30 -17.11
CA LYS A 120 22.08 8.97 -17.99
C LYS A 120 22.82 7.69 -17.59
N LEU A 121 22.38 6.98 -16.54
CA LEU A 121 23.01 5.73 -16.13
C LEU A 121 22.72 4.65 -17.18
N ASP A 122 23.74 3.84 -17.49
CA ASP A 122 23.51 2.58 -18.16
C ASP A 122 22.75 1.61 -17.24
N PHE A 123 22.27 0.52 -17.80
CA PHE A 123 21.39 -0.36 -17.06
C PHE A 123 22.04 -1.01 -15.82
N ASP A 124 23.29 -1.44 -15.92
CA ASP A 124 23.98 -2.07 -14.78
C ASP A 124 24.27 -1.05 -13.67
N SER A 125 24.64 0.17 -14.05
CA SER A 125 24.79 1.30 -13.15
C SER A 125 23.46 1.68 -12.50
N LEU A 126 22.34 1.65 -13.24
CA LEU A 126 21.01 1.90 -12.72
C LEU A 126 20.59 0.86 -11.67
N VAL A 127 20.83 -0.43 -11.93
CA VAL A 127 20.58 -1.53 -10.99
C VAL A 127 21.38 -1.31 -9.70
N LYS A 128 22.67 -1.01 -9.81
CA LYS A 128 23.54 -0.72 -8.65
C LYS A 128 23.06 0.53 -7.88
N GLN A 129 22.68 1.58 -8.58
CA GLN A 129 22.17 2.82 -7.99
C GLN A 129 20.87 2.57 -7.21
N THR A 130 19.97 1.75 -7.75
CA THR A 130 18.73 1.35 -7.07
C THR A 130 19.03 0.64 -5.75
N GLU A 131 19.96 -0.31 -5.74
CA GLU A 131 20.40 -1.01 -4.53
C GLU A 131 21.02 -0.05 -3.51
N THR A 132 21.95 0.80 -3.94
CA THR A 132 22.67 1.75 -3.09
C THR A 132 21.69 2.76 -2.46
N TYR A 133 20.85 3.40 -3.27
CA TYR A 133 19.85 4.37 -2.79
C TYR A 133 18.90 3.75 -1.78
N THR A 134 18.39 2.56 -2.08
CA THR A 134 17.48 1.87 -1.16
C THR A 134 18.16 1.60 0.17
N ALA A 135 19.40 1.10 0.16
CA ALA A 135 20.16 0.84 1.37
C ALA A 135 20.40 2.13 2.19
N ASP A 136 20.75 3.23 1.53
CA ASP A 136 21.03 4.50 2.19
C ASP A 136 19.78 5.11 2.83
N VAL A 137 18.63 5.05 2.16
CA VAL A 137 17.34 5.46 2.73
C VAL A 137 17.03 4.64 4.00
N ILE A 138 17.13 3.31 3.92
CA ILE A 138 16.84 2.44 5.07
C ILE A 138 17.82 2.69 6.22
N ARG A 139 19.12 2.87 5.95
CA ARG A 139 20.12 3.21 6.99
C ARG A 139 19.81 4.52 7.67
N THR A 140 19.42 5.55 6.89
CA THR A 140 19.05 6.86 7.42
C THR A 140 17.84 6.77 8.34
N LEU A 141 16.78 6.08 7.90
CA LEU A 141 15.59 5.85 8.72
C LEU A 141 15.93 5.07 9.99
N LYS A 142 16.73 4.00 9.88
CA LYS A 142 17.16 3.20 11.03
C LYS A 142 17.98 4.01 12.01
N ALA A 143 18.90 4.85 11.56
CA ALA A 143 19.69 5.74 12.41
C ALA A 143 18.82 6.77 13.16
N ALA A 144 17.69 7.17 12.58
CA ALA A 144 16.69 8.04 13.20
C ALA A 144 15.72 7.30 14.16
N GLY A 145 15.88 5.98 14.36
CA GLY A 145 14.95 5.18 15.15
C GLY A 145 13.61 4.89 14.44
N ALA A 146 13.58 5.03 13.12
CA ALA A 146 12.38 4.89 12.29
C ALA A 146 12.51 3.73 11.29
N THR A 147 13.06 2.59 11.71
CA THR A 147 13.12 1.38 10.88
C THR A 147 11.73 1.00 10.39
N PRO A 148 11.48 0.86 9.07
CA PRO A 148 10.19 0.44 8.56
C PRO A 148 9.89 -1.02 8.90
N ASP A 149 8.62 -1.32 9.17
CA ASP A 149 8.13 -2.69 9.35
C ASP A 149 7.81 -3.34 7.99
N PHE A 150 7.37 -2.52 7.02
CA PHE A 150 7.10 -2.90 5.63
C PHE A 150 7.84 -1.98 4.69
N VAL A 151 8.37 -2.54 3.60
CA VAL A 151 9.01 -1.76 2.52
C VAL A 151 8.41 -2.17 1.19
N GLN A 152 7.74 -1.22 0.53
CA GLN A 152 7.32 -1.33 -0.85
C GLN A 152 8.48 -1.00 -1.79
N VAL A 153 8.84 -1.96 -2.64
CA VAL A 153 9.86 -1.79 -3.67
C VAL A 153 9.17 -1.43 -4.99
N GLY A 154 8.89 -0.16 -5.15
CA GLY A 154 8.11 0.42 -6.25
C GLY A 154 6.62 0.63 -5.92
N ASN A 155 6.04 1.71 -6.47
CA ASN A 155 4.63 2.05 -6.34
C ASN A 155 3.87 1.74 -7.62
N GLU A 156 2.80 0.92 -7.53
CA GLU A 156 1.90 0.57 -8.64
C GLU A 156 2.65 0.15 -9.92
N ILE A 157 3.57 -0.78 -9.77
CA ILE A 157 4.54 -1.18 -10.81
C ILE A 157 4.02 -2.26 -11.76
N THR A 158 2.72 -2.31 -12.05
CA THR A 158 2.15 -3.26 -13.02
C THR A 158 2.82 -3.15 -14.39
N GLY A 159 3.10 -1.93 -14.85
CA GLY A 159 3.88 -1.65 -16.06
C GLY A 159 5.38 -1.57 -15.83
N GLY A 160 5.87 -2.06 -14.68
CA GLY A 160 7.29 -1.94 -14.29
C GLY A 160 7.61 -0.61 -13.63
N THR A 161 8.90 -0.32 -13.43
CA THR A 161 9.40 0.91 -12.80
C THR A 161 10.63 1.45 -13.54
N LEU A 162 11.05 2.70 -13.24
CA LEU A 162 12.24 3.34 -13.83
C LEU A 162 12.24 3.29 -15.37
N TRP A 163 11.14 3.70 -15.99
CA TRP A 163 10.98 3.64 -17.44
C TRP A 163 12.03 4.46 -18.20
N PRO A 164 12.46 4.00 -19.40
CA PRO A 164 12.02 2.77 -20.10
C PRO A 164 12.76 1.51 -19.65
N ASP A 165 13.75 1.58 -18.75
CA ASP A 165 14.67 0.50 -18.42
C ASP A 165 13.99 -0.72 -17.78
N GLY A 166 13.09 -0.53 -16.82
CA GLY A 166 12.33 -1.59 -16.19
C GLY A 166 10.86 -1.62 -16.65
N GLN A 167 10.55 -1.09 -17.84
CA GLN A 167 9.19 -1.08 -18.37
C GLN A 167 8.80 -2.44 -18.95
N VAL A 168 7.61 -2.91 -18.59
CA VAL A 168 6.94 -4.08 -19.19
C VAL A 168 5.60 -3.69 -19.79
N LYS A 169 5.18 -4.37 -20.84
CA LYS A 169 3.88 -4.15 -21.48
C LYS A 169 2.81 -4.95 -20.74
N VAL A 170 1.78 -4.26 -20.27
CA VAL A 170 0.69 -4.87 -19.49
C VAL A 170 -0.38 -5.44 -20.44
N PRO A 171 -0.82 -6.70 -20.25
CA PRO A 171 -1.93 -7.25 -21.03
C PRO A 171 -3.23 -6.48 -20.75
N PRO A 172 -4.23 -6.59 -21.65
CA PRO A 172 -5.54 -5.96 -21.46
C PRO A 172 -6.17 -6.36 -20.13
N SER A 173 -6.73 -5.37 -19.42
CA SER A 173 -7.51 -5.63 -18.21
C SER A 173 -8.77 -6.42 -18.54
N THR A 174 -9.13 -7.38 -17.69
CA THR A 174 -10.37 -8.16 -17.80
C THR A 174 -11.53 -7.52 -17.05
N VAL A 175 -11.27 -6.56 -16.20
CA VAL A 175 -12.30 -5.75 -15.53
C VAL A 175 -12.61 -4.52 -16.38
N LYS A 176 -13.89 -4.13 -16.45
CA LYS A 176 -14.29 -2.90 -17.12
C LYS A 176 -13.88 -1.72 -16.26
N VAL A 177 -12.81 -1.07 -16.63
CA VAL A 177 -12.32 0.14 -16.03
C VAL A 177 -12.89 1.38 -16.73
N PHE A 178 -12.71 2.50 -16.10
CA PHE A 178 -13.19 3.81 -16.54
C PHE A 178 -12.63 4.17 -17.93
N SER A 179 -13.46 4.72 -18.81
CA SER A 179 -13.01 5.23 -20.11
C SER A 179 -12.04 6.41 -19.88
N GLY A 180 -10.78 6.22 -20.26
CA GLY A 180 -9.69 7.16 -19.99
C GLY A 180 -8.55 6.57 -19.20
N ASP A 181 -8.71 5.39 -18.63
CA ASP A 181 -7.59 4.63 -18.07
C ASP A 181 -6.72 4.11 -19.21
N VAL A 182 -5.44 4.43 -19.17
CA VAL A 182 -4.44 4.08 -20.21
C VAL A 182 -4.36 2.58 -20.45
N ARG A 183 -4.73 1.77 -19.46
CA ARG A 183 -4.74 0.30 -19.56
C ARG A 183 -5.86 -0.26 -20.42
N VAL A 184 -6.87 0.53 -20.76
CA VAL A 184 -7.90 0.13 -21.71
C VAL A 184 -7.34 0.04 -23.13
N ILE A 185 -6.28 0.79 -23.42
CA ILE A 185 -5.56 0.73 -24.68
C ILE A 185 -4.47 -0.33 -24.53
N ALA A 186 -4.81 -1.58 -24.86
CA ALA A 186 -3.81 -2.64 -24.87
C ALA A 186 -2.62 -2.24 -25.74
N PRO A 187 -1.39 -2.17 -25.19
CA PRO A 187 -0.23 -2.00 -26.02
C PRO A 187 -0.10 -3.21 -26.97
N PRO A 188 0.53 -3.05 -28.13
CA PRO A 188 0.78 -4.19 -29.00
C PRO A 188 1.67 -5.23 -28.30
N GLU A 189 1.39 -6.51 -28.50
CA GLU A 189 2.25 -7.62 -28.06
C GLU A 189 3.72 -7.43 -28.51
N PRO A 190 4.70 -8.11 -27.87
CA PRO A 190 4.51 -9.15 -26.85
C PRO A 190 4.40 -8.59 -25.44
N TYR A 191 3.56 -9.23 -24.59
CA TYR A 191 3.46 -8.92 -23.16
C TYR A 191 4.52 -9.68 -22.33
N ASP A 192 5.06 -10.76 -22.89
CA ASP A 192 6.01 -11.67 -22.24
C ASP A 192 7.40 -11.53 -22.86
N ASP A 193 7.88 -10.29 -23.04
CA ASP A 193 9.25 -10.02 -23.50
C ASP A 193 10.26 -10.37 -22.39
N ASP A 194 10.94 -11.50 -22.54
CA ASP A 194 11.91 -12.00 -21.55
C ASP A 194 13.00 -10.99 -21.22
N LYS A 195 13.41 -10.12 -22.16
CA LYS A 195 14.45 -9.10 -21.91
C LYS A 195 13.91 -7.97 -21.03
N GLN A 196 12.67 -7.53 -21.28
CA GLN A 196 12.03 -6.51 -20.45
C GLN A 196 11.80 -7.04 -19.03
N TRP A 197 11.32 -8.28 -18.90
CA TRP A 197 11.13 -8.92 -17.62
C TRP A 197 12.43 -9.16 -16.85
N ASP A 198 13.51 -9.59 -17.52
CA ASP A 198 14.84 -9.71 -16.88
C ASP A 198 15.28 -8.36 -16.29
N ARG A 199 15.12 -7.27 -17.03
CA ARG A 199 15.48 -5.94 -16.56
C ARG A 199 14.65 -5.52 -15.34
N LEU A 200 13.33 -5.68 -15.37
CA LEU A 200 12.47 -5.38 -14.23
C LEU A 200 12.85 -6.22 -13.00
N ILE A 201 13.01 -7.53 -13.17
CA ILE A 201 13.39 -8.45 -12.10
C ILE A 201 14.71 -8.06 -11.46
N ARG A 202 15.73 -7.71 -12.25
CA ARG A 202 17.03 -7.25 -11.73
C ARG A 202 16.93 -5.96 -10.93
N ILE A 203 16.09 -5.01 -11.36
CA ILE A 203 15.80 -3.77 -10.61
C ILE A 203 15.13 -4.08 -9.27
N LEU A 204 14.08 -4.91 -9.28
CA LEU A 204 13.36 -5.28 -8.05
C LEU A 204 14.26 -6.03 -7.07
N GLN A 205 15.03 -6.99 -7.56
CA GLN A 205 16.01 -7.70 -6.74
C GLN A 205 17.08 -6.76 -6.16
N ALA A 206 17.51 -5.73 -6.90
CA ALA A 206 18.44 -4.72 -6.39
C ALA A 206 17.82 -3.89 -5.26
N GLY A 207 16.58 -3.41 -5.42
CA GLY A 207 15.87 -2.73 -4.33
C GLY A 207 15.75 -3.61 -3.08
N ILE A 208 15.36 -4.88 -3.25
CA ILE A 208 15.26 -5.84 -2.15
C ILE A 208 16.61 -6.09 -1.48
N ARG A 209 17.69 -6.27 -2.26
CA ARG A 209 19.05 -6.39 -1.68
C ARG A 209 19.44 -5.14 -0.90
N GLY A 210 19.08 -3.94 -1.40
CA GLY A 210 19.29 -2.68 -0.69
C GLY A 210 18.65 -2.69 0.69
N VAL A 211 17.38 -3.11 0.81
CA VAL A 211 16.69 -3.27 2.10
C VAL A 211 17.43 -4.28 2.98
N ARG A 212 17.70 -5.47 2.46
CA ARG A 212 18.31 -6.56 3.24
C ARG A 212 19.73 -6.24 3.70
N SER A 213 20.52 -5.48 2.93
CA SER A 213 21.87 -5.06 3.31
C SER A 213 21.91 -3.99 4.41
N ALA A 214 20.81 -3.27 4.59
CA ALA A 214 20.65 -2.20 5.60
C ALA A 214 19.93 -2.64 6.88
N THR A 215 19.39 -3.87 6.88
CA THR A 215 18.62 -4.44 7.98
C THR A 215 19.23 -5.72 8.51
N VAL A 216 18.86 -6.10 9.73
CA VAL A 216 19.20 -7.40 10.32
C VAL A 216 17.92 -8.21 10.56
N PRO A 217 18.00 -9.55 10.72
CA PRO A 217 16.79 -10.39 10.93
C PRO A 217 15.90 -9.93 12.10
N ALA A 218 16.49 -9.33 13.12
CA ALA A 218 15.76 -8.79 14.28
C ALA A 218 14.86 -7.58 13.93
N ASP A 219 15.16 -6.86 12.86
CA ASP A 219 14.34 -5.73 12.37
C ASP A 219 13.00 -6.21 11.78
N ARG A 220 12.89 -7.48 11.39
CA ARG A 220 11.68 -8.15 10.85
C ARG A 220 11.02 -7.44 9.68
N VAL A 221 11.80 -6.71 8.88
CA VAL A 221 11.28 -5.95 7.73
C VAL A 221 10.72 -6.89 6.67
N ARG A 222 9.47 -6.65 6.26
CA ARG A 222 8.78 -7.40 5.22
C ARG A 222 8.73 -6.63 3.90
N ILE A 223 9.01 -7.31 2.80
CA ILE A 223 9.03 -6.73 1.45
C ILE A 223 7.65 -6.85 0.81
N VAL A 224 7.16 -5.74 0.29
CA VAL A 224 5.90 -5.65 -0.46
C VAL A 224 6.20 -5.35 -1.91
N ILE A 225 5.57 -6.08 -2.83
CA ILE A 225 5.51 -5.72 -4.26
C ILE A 225 4.09 -5.23 -4.54
N HIS A 226 3.98 -4.00 -5.05
CA HIS A 226 2.72 -3.29 -5.21
C HIS A 226 2.33 -3.11 -6.69
N ILE A 227 1.19 -3.67 -7.07
CA ILE A 227 0.54 -3.46 -8.37
C ILE A 227 -0.85 -2.84 -8.20
N ASP A 228 -1.37 -2.20 -9.24
CA ASP A 228 -2.63 -1.45 -9.19
C ASP A 228 -3.88 -2.24 -9.65
N CYS A 229 -3.83 -3.56 -9.67
CA CYS A 229 -4.85 -4.39 -10.30
C CYS A 229 -5.69 -5.23 -9.31
N GLY A 230 -6.15 -4.65 -8.20
CA GLY A 230 -6.80 -5.38 -7.10
C GLY A 230 -8.04 -6.21 -7.48
N GLY A 231 -8.75 -5.84 -8.53
CA GLY A 231 -9.89 -6.63 -9.04
C GLY A 231 -9.58 -7.49 -10.27
N ASP A 232 -8.34 -7.53 -10.75
CA ASP A 232 -7.98 -8.17 -12.03
C ASP A 232 -7.06 -9.38 -11.81
N TRP A 233 -7.65 -10.55 -11.61
CA TRP A 233 -6.90 -11.78 -11.42
C TRP A 233 -6.01 -12.17 -12.62
N PRO A 234 -6.44 -12.14 -13.89
CA PRO A 234 -5.56 -12.42 -15.01
C PRO A 234 -4.31 -11.56 -15.06
N VAL A 235 -4.41 -10.26 -14.83
CA VAL A 235 -3.25 -9.35 -14.78
C VAL A 235 -2.39 -9.60 -13.54
N THR A 236 -3.00 -9.79 -12.37
CA THR A 236 -2.29 -10.16 -11.14
C THR A 236 -1.51 -11.45 -11.34
N LYS A 237 -2.15 -12.48 -11.91
CA LYS A 237 -1.51 -13.76 -12.21
C LYS A 237 -0.35 -13.60 -13.17
N TRP A 238 -0.55 -12.91 -14.28
CA TRP A 238 0.50 -12.66 -15.26
C TRP A 238 1.73 -11.99 -14.61
N TYR A 239 1.52 -10.94 -13.82
CA TYR A 239 2.61 -10.20 -13.19
C TYR A 239 3.40 -11.07 -12.19
N PHE A 240 2.72 -11.69 -11.25
CA PHE A 240 3.38 -12.47 -10.19
C PHE A 240 3.92 -13.82 -10.67
N ASP A 241 3.41 -14.40 -11.77
CA ASP A 241 4.02 -15.57 -12.41
C ASP A 241 5.43 -15.24 -12.95
N HIS A 242 5.61 -14.06 -13.55
CA HIS A 242 6.94 -13.61 -13.98
C HIS A 242 7.88 -13.38 -12.81
N LEU A 243 7.41 -12.77 -11.71
CA LEU A 243 8.24 -12.61 -10.51
C LEU A 243 8.61 -13.96 -9.88
N ALA A 244 7.70 -14.93 -9.90
CA ALA A 244 7.98 -16.28 -9.41
C ALA A 244 9.02 -16.99 -10.30
N LYS A 245 8.90 -16.90 -11.64
CA LYS A 245 9.88 -17.40 -12.60
C LYS A 245 11.26 -16.77 -12.37
N GLY A 246 11.30 -15.48 -12.07
CA GLY A 246 12.53 -14.72 -11.77
C GLY A 246 13.03 -14.83 -10.33
N HIS A 247 12.39 -15.66 -9.49
CA HIS A 247 12.78 -15.87 -8.08
C HIS A 247 12.93 -14.57 -7.28
N VAL A 248 12.04 -13.58 -7.49
CA VAL A 248 12.04 -12.33 -6.73
C VAL A 248 11.62 -12.60 -5.28
N PRO A 249 12.47 -12.28 -4.26
CA PRO A 249 12.22 -12.69 -2.87
C PRO A 249 11.40 -11.63 -2.10
N TYR A 250 10.09 -11.57 -2.33
CA TYR A 250 9.16 -10.71 -1.60
C TYR A 250 8.29 -11.50 -0.61
N ASP A 251 7.68 -10.79 0.34
CA ASP A 251 6.91 -11.38 1.44
C ASP A 251 5.39 -11.19 1.25
N ILE A 252 4.98 -10.05 0.68
CA ILE A 252 3.58 -9.61 0.60
C ILE A 252 3.26 -9.17 -0.82
N ILE A 253 2.07 -9.52 -1.30
CA ILE A 253 1.47 -8.97 -2.51
C ILE A 253 0.62 -7.76 -2.11
N GLY A 254 1.05 -6.57 -2.52
CA GLY A 254 0.33 -5.33 -2.36
C GLY A 254 -0.50 -5.00 -3.59
N GLN A 255 -1.72 -4.51 -3.40
CA GLN A 255 -2.61 -4.13 -4.49
C GLN A 255 -3.31 -2.81 -4.19
N SER A 256 -3.46 -1.94 -5.21
CA SER A 256 -4.45 -0.87 -5.14
C SER A 256 -5.82 -1.41 -5.48
N PHE A 257 -6.84 -0.97 -4.76
CA PHE A 257 -8.22 -1.25 -5.10
C PHE A 257 -9.09 0.01 -5.01
N TYR A 258 -9.47 0.52 -6.17
CA TYR A 258 -10.39 1.63 -6.33
C TYR A 258 -11.58 1.15 -7.18
N PRO A 259 -12.81 1.11 -6.67
CA PRO A 259 -13.96 0.55 -7.41
C PRO A 259 -14.19 1.20 -8.77
N ASN A 260 -13.88 2.48 -8.90
CA ASN A 260 -14.00 3.22 -10.16
C ASN A 260 -12.99 2.80 -11.24
N TYR A 261 -11.90 2.07 -10.88
CA TYR A 261 -10.86 1.65 -11.82
C TYR A 261 -10.67 0.13 -11.87
N HIS A 262 -10.83 -0.56 -10.74
CA HIS A 262 -10.33 -1.92 -10.56
C HIS A 262 -11.45 -2.98 -10.42
N GLY A 263 -12.67 -2.64 -10.84
CA GLY A 263 -13.81 -3.54 -10.75
C GLY A 263 -14.58 -3.42 -9.43
N ASN A 264 -15.50 -4.34 -9.20
CA ASN A 264 -16.35 -4.34 -8.01
C ASN A 264 -15.73 -5.19 -6.87
N MET A 265 -16.40 -5.18 -5.70
CA MET A 265 -15.93 -5.92 -4.52
C MET A 265 -15.84 -7.44 -4.76
N GLN A 266 -16.69 -8.01 -5.63
CA GLN A 266 -16.60 -9.44 -5.97
C GLN A 266 -15.34 -9.75 -6.79
N ASN A 267 -14.95 -8.86 -7.71
CA ASN A 267 -13.70 -8.98 -8.44
C ASN A 267 -12.49 -9.00 -7.48
N LEU A 268 -12.51 -8.13 -6.46
CA LEU A 268 -11.46 -8.15 -5.43
C LEU A 268 -11.43 -9.46 -4.65
N ARG A 269 -12.61 -9.95 -4.18
CA ARG A 269 -12.70 -11.24 -3.45
C ARG A 269 -12.10 -12.38 -4.26
N ASP A 270 -12.45 -12.46 -5.53
CA ASP A 270 -11.98 -13.51 -6.43
C ASP A 270 -10.46 -13.40 -6.67
N ASN A 271 -9.97 -12.18 -6.91
CA ASN A 271 -8.53 -11.95 -7.08
C ASN A 271 -7.72 -12.31 -5.82
N LEU A 272 -8.15 -11.86 -4.64
CA LEU A 272 -7.48 -12.20 -3.37
C LEU A 272 -7.44 -13.73 -3.15
N ARG A 273 -8.57 -14.41 -3.36
CA ARG A 273 -8.70 -15.86 -3.21
C ARG A 273 -7.71 -16.61 -4.13
N GLU A 274 -7.71 -16.29 -5.41
CA GLU A 274 -6.85 -16.98 -6.39
C GLU A 274 -5.36 -16.63 -6.19
N THR A 275 -5.05 -15.39 -5.80
CA THR A 275 -3.70 -14.93 -5.45
C THR A 275 -3.13 -15.74 -4.29
N ILE A 276 -3.86 -15.83 -3.17
CA ILE A 276 -3.44 -16.59 -2.00
C ILE A 276 -3.30 -18.08 -2.33
N LYS A 277 -4.28 -18.65 -3.04
CA LYS A 277 -4.25 -20.04 -3.45
C LYS A 277 -2.99 -20.38 -4.26
N ARG A 278 -2.59 -19.48 -5.18
CA ARG A 278 -1.47 -19.70 -6.10
C ARG A 278 -0.11 -19.45 -5.47
N TYR A 279 0.05 -18.32 -4.79
CA TYR A 279 1.38 -17.86 -4.34
C TYR A 279 1.66 -18.16 -2.88
N LYS A 280 0.67 -18.52 -2.06
CA LYS A 280 0.80 -18.79 -0.62
C LYS A 280 1.50 -17.64 0.12
N LYS A 281 1.18 -16.40 -0.28
CA LYS A 281 1.70 -15.16 0.29
C LYS A 281 0.59 -14.41 1.00
N ASP A 282 1.00 -13.56 1.95
CA ASP A 282 0.09 -12.57 2.49
C ASP A 282 -0.27 -11.53 1.42
N VAL A 283 -1.48 -11.01 1.50
CA VAL A 283 -1.99 -9.96 0.62
C VAL A 283 -2.43 -8.77 1.44
N MET A 284 -2.23 -7.57 0.90
CA MET A 284 -2.66 -6.32 1.50
C MET A 284 -3.22 -5.40 0.42
N VAL A 285 -4.35 -4.78 0.67
CA VAL A 285 -4.77 -3.62 -0.13
C VAL A 285 -3.99 -2.43 0.39
N VAL A 286 -2.87 -2.14 -0.26
CA VAL A 286 -1.93 -1.10 0.19
C VAL A 286 -2.33 0.31 -0.22
N GLU A 287 -3.36 0.41 -1.08
CA GLU A 287 -3.88 1.70 -1.51
C GLU A 287 -5.36 1.58 -1.90
N THR A 288 -6.19 2.44 -1.33
CA THR A 288 -7.62 2.59 -1.65
C THR A 288 -8.13 3.95 -1.21
N ALA A 289 -9.20 4.41 -1.81
CA ALA A 289 -9.99 5.53 -1.29
C ALA A 289 -11.43 5.46 -1.82
N TYR A 290 -12.33 6.18 -1.16
CA TYR A 290 -13.70 6.35 -1.61
C TYR A 290 -14.17 7.79 -1.36
N PRO A 291 -14.70 8.48 -2.38
CA PRO A 291 -15.06 9.89 -2.25
C PRO A 291 -16.39 10.08 -1.50
N THR A 292 -16.44 11.14 -0.68
CA THR A 292 -17.67 11.57 0.04
C THR A 292 -18.55 12.50 -0.78
N ARG A 293 -18.08 12.96 -1.93
CA ARG A 293 -18.76 13.89 -2.83
C ARG A 293 -18.11 13.85 -4.22
N GLY A 294 -18.76 14.42 -5.18
CA GLY A 294 -18.23 14.54 -6.55
C GLY A 294 -19.34 14.40 -7.57
N ASN A 295 -18.95 14.42 -8.85
CA ASN A 295 -19.87 14.10 -9.93
C ASN A 295 -20.25 12.61 -9.88
N PRO A 296 -21.45 12.25 -10.34
CA PRO A 296 -21.79 10.85 -10.52
C PRO A 296 -20.69 10.14 -11.32
N PRO A 297 -20.32 8.92 -10.91
CA PRO A 297 -19.35 8.14 -11.65
C PRO A 297 -19.85 7.87 -13.08
N SER A 298 -18.93 7.68 -14.03
CA SER A 298 -19.33 7.27 -15.37
C SER A 298 -20.16 5.98 -15.34
N PRO A 299 -20.95 5.68 -16.37
CA PRO A 299 -21.78 4.45 -16.39
C PRO A 299 -20.96 3.17 -16.17
N GLY A 300 -19.69 3.15 -16.58
CA GLY A 300 -18.79 2.01 -16.34
C GLY A 300 -18.39 1.89 -14.88
N ALA A 301 -18.01 3.00 -14.24
CA ALA A 301 -17.62 3.05 -12.83
C ALA A 301 -18.82 2.91 -11.88
N ALA A 302 -20.01 3.42 -12.25
CA ALA A 302 -21.22 3.36 -11.44
C ALA A 302 -21.64 1.92 -11.09
N LYS A 303 -21.33 0.95 -11.94
CA LYS A 303 -21.61 -0.48 -11.68
C LYS A 303 -20.76 -1.05 -10.56
N ASN A 304 -19.61 -0.44 -10.29
CA ASN A 304 -18.65 -0.88 -9.29
C ASN A 304 -18.76 -0.08 -7.99
N MET A 305 -19.21 1.19 -8.09
CA MET A 305 -19.35 2.12 -6.97
C MET A 305 -20.79 2.08 -6.43
N THR A 306 -21.10 1.03 -5.68
CA THR A 306 -22.47 0.76 -5.21
C THR A 306 -22.86 1.51 -3.93
N TRP A 307 -21.88 2.14 -3.26
CA TRP A 307 -22.11 2.96 -2.07
C TRP A 307 -22.36 4.42 -2.47
N PRO A 308 -23.22 5.16 -1.75
CA PRO A 308 -23.45 6.58 -2.05
C PRO A 308 -22.18 7.41 -1.86
N LEU A 309 -22.03 8.50 -2.64
CA LEU A 309 -20.94 9.46 -2.49
C LEU A 309 -21.21 10.41 -1.31
N THR A 310 -21.18 9.86 -0.10
CA THR A 310 -21.43 10.54 1.19
C THR A 310 -20.43 10.04 2.23
N PRO A 311 -20.27 10.73 3.37
CA PRO A 311 -19.46 10.22 4.48
C PRO A 311 -19.88 8.83 4.96
N GLU A 312 -21.18 8.53 4.98
CA GLU A 312 -21.73 7.23 5.36
C GLU A 312 -21.42 6.16 4.31
N GLY A 313 -21.52 6.49 3.02
CA GLY A 313 -21.16 5.58 1.94
C GLY A 313 -19.65 5.28 1.91
N GLN A 314 -18.81 6.26 2.22
CA GLN A 314 -17.38 6.07 2.42
C GLN A 314 -17.11 5.06 3.55
N LYS A 315 -17.82 5.19 4.69
CA LYS A 315 -17.74 4.24 5.81
C LYS A 315 -18.19 2.84 5.39
N GLN A 316 -19.33 2.74 4.69
CA GLN A 316 -19.86 1.46 4.21
C GLN A 316 -18.86 0.75 3.29
N PHE A 317 -18.32 1.46 2.31
CA PHE A 317 -17.26 0.94 1.42
C PHE A 317 -16.07 0.43 2.22
N LEU A 318 -15.51 1.25 3.10
CA LEU A 318 -14.30 0.89 3.83
C LEU A 318 -14.55 -0.29 4.79
N THR A 319 -15.71 -0.34 5.43
CA THR A 319 -16.11 -1.46 6.30
C THR A 319 -16.20 -2.77 5.50
N GLU A 320 -16.84 -2.76 4.32
CA GLU A 320 -16.94 -3.94 3.47
C GLU A 320 -15.57 -4.36 2.91
N LEU A 321 -14.73 -3.40 2.52
CA LEU A 321 -13.37 -3.67 2.07
C LEU A 321 -12.53 -4.35 3.16
N ILE A 322 -12.54 -3.81 4.37
CA ILE A 322 -11.83 -4.38 5.52
C ILE A 322 -12.29 -5.81 5.78
N GLN A 323 -13.60 -6.03 5.79
CA GLN A 323 -14.17 -7.37 5.99
C GLN A 323 -13.75 -8.33 4.87
N THR A 324 -13.82 -7.89 3.62
CA THR A 324 -13.39 -8.67 2.45
C THR A 324 -11.94 -9.12 2.56
N VAL A 325 -11.03 -8.24 2.97
CA VAL A 325 -9.61 -8.58 3.14
C VAL A 325 -9.41 -9.51 4.35
N LYS A 326 -10.11 -9.28 5.47
CA LYS A 326 -10.03 -10.15 6.67
C LYS A 326 -10.52 -11.57 6.42
N GLU A 327 -11.52 -11.73 5.53
CA GLU A 327 -12.11 -13.02 5.16
C GLU A 327 -11.31 -13.76 4.08
N ALA A 328 -10.24 -13.15 3.57
CA ALA A 328 -9.37 -13.81 2.61
C ALA A 328 -8.83 -15.15 3.15
N PRO A 329 -8.69 -16.20 2.31
CA PRO A 329 -8.39 -17.56 2.76
C PRO A 329 -7.15 -17.65 3.63
N GLY A 330 -7.21 -18.52 4.67
CA GLY A 330 -6.08 -18.81 5.55
C GLY A 330 -5.58 -17.61 6.36
N HIS A 331 -6.39 -16.57 6.52
CA HIS A 331 -6.02 -15.32 7.18
C HIS A 331 -4.83 -14.59 6.53
N HIS A 332 -4.57 -14.85 5.25
CA HIS A 332 -3.54 -14.18 4.48
C HIS A 332 -3.89 -12.75 4.06
N GLY A 333 -5.13 -12.31 4.24
CA GLY A 333 -5.52 -10.90 4.08
C GLY A 333 -5.13 -10.11 5.33
N ILE A 334 -4.01 -9.39 5.29
CA ILE A 334 -3.39 -8.86 6.51
C ILE A 334 -3.61 -7.36 6.72
N GLY A 335 -4.16 -6.61 5.76
CA GLY A 335 -4.38 -5.19 6.00
C GLY A 335 -4.96 -4.41 4.82
N VAL A 336 -5.36 -3.20 5.14
CA VAL A 336 -5.86 -2.18 4.20
C VAL A 336 -5.23 -0.85 4.55
N ASN A 337 -4.63 -0.14 3.56
CA ASN A 337 -4.18 1.23 3.70
C ASN A 337 -5.07 2.18 2.89
N TYR A 338 -5.60 3.17 3.55
CA TYR A 338 -6.40 4.22 2.93
C TYR A 338 -5.49 5.35 2.43
N TRP A 339 -5.69 5.78 1.19
CA TRP A 339 -4.85 6.79 0.55
C TRP A 339 -5.37 8.20 0.80
N HIS A 340 -4.49 9.09 1.26
CA HIS A 340 -4.70 10.52 1.43
C HIS A 340 -5.86 10.90 2.38
N PRO A 341 -6.01 10.18 3.53
CA PRO A 341 -7.09 10.45 4.47
C PRO A 341 -6.91 11.76 5.24
N GLU A 342 -5.66 12.25 5.36
CA GLU A 342 -5.25 13.39 6.16
C GLU A 342 -5.53 14.75 5.51
N ALA A 343 -6.04 14.78 4.29
CA ALA A 343 -6.29 16.00 3.53
C ALA A 343 -7.46 16.78 4.12
N THR A 344 -7.21 17.57 5.15
CA THR A 344 -8.19 18.48 5.77
C THR A 344 -8.18 19.87 5.14
N PHE A 345 -9.03 20.76 5.63
CA PHE A 345 -9.05 22.16 5.21
C PHE A 345 -7.74 22.88 5.57
N VAL A 346 -7.20 23.60 4.61
CA VAL A 346 -6.01 24.43 4.77
C VAL A 346 -6.38 25.88 4.55
N PRO A 347 -6.24 26.77 5.55
CA PRO A 347 -6.57 28.18 5.42
C PRO A 347 -5.79 28.87 4.26
N GLY A 348 -6.50 29.69 3.48
CA GLY A 348 -5.89 30.47 2.40
C GLY A 348 -5.58 29.73 1.11
N ALA A 349 -5.79 28.41 1.04
CA ALA A 349 -5.64 27.68 -0.19
C ALA A 349 -6.90 27.82 -1.06
N THR A 350 -6.72 28.27 -2.31
CA THR A 350 -7.82 28.48 -3.27
C THR A 350 -8.04 27.22 -4.10
N GLY A 351 -9.16 26.56 -3.90
CA GLY A 351 -9.76 25.53 -4.77
C GLY A 351 -8.88 24.42 -5.36
N GLY A 352 -9.40 23.24 -5.61
CA GLY A 352 -8.68 22.08 -6.13
C GLY A 352 -7.85 21.38 -5.05
N ARG A 353 -6.81 20.65 -5.41
CA ARG A 353 -5.93 19.88 -4.46
C ARG A 353 -5.22 20.76 -3.39
N GLY A 354 -5.57 22.01 -3.28
CA GLY A 354 -4.89 23.02 -2.46
C GLY A 354 -5.69 23.68 -1.34
N GLY A 355 -7.00 23.53 -1.21
CA GLY A 355 -7.72 24.45 -0.32
C GLY A 355 -8.89 23.92 0.49
N GLY A 356 -9.50 22.85 0.09
CA GLY A 356 -10.53 22.17 0.87
C GLY A 356 -10.12 20.73 1.17
N PRO A 357 -10.83 20.05 2.07
CA PRO A 357 -10.62 18.61 2.22
C PRO A 357 -10.80 17.96 0.86
N ASP A 358 -9.89 17.02 0.50
CA ASP A 358 -10.07 16.18 -0.66
C ASP A 358 -11.40 15.39 -0.49
N ALA A 359 -12.02 15.01 -1.61
CA ALA A 359 -13.22 14.17 -1.56
C ALA A 359 -12.98 12.83 -0.86
N ASN A 360 -11.74 12.35 -0.86
CA ASN A 360 -11.32 11.12 -0.21
C ASN A 360 -10.94 11.31 1.27
N SER A 361 -10.85 12.54 1.77
CA SER A 361 -10.47 12.83 3.16
C SER A 361 -11.34 12.08 4.16
N LEU A 362 -10.75 11.70 5.28
CA LEU A 362 -11.47 11.21 6.46
C LEU A 362 -11.77 12.32 7.48
N PHE A 363 -11.65 13.57 7.05
CA PHE A 363 -11.94 14.76 7.84
C PHE A 363 -12.90 15.70 7.11
N ASP A 364 -13.74 16.37 7.86
CA ASP A 364 -14.58 17.46 7.35
C ASP A 364 -13.78 18.75 7.13
N ALA A 365 -14.44 19.81 6.64
CA ALA A 365 -13.82 21.11 6.42
C ALA A 365 -13.37 21.83 7.70
N LYS A 366 -13.74 21.36 8.86
CA LYS A 366 -13.33 21.90 10.17
C LYS A 366 -12.22 21.07 10.81
N GLY A 367 -11.89 19.91 10.24
CA GLY A 367 -10.91 18.98 10.78
C GLY A 367 -11.50 17.92 11.73
N ASN A 368 -12.82 17.78 11.82
CA ASN A 368 -13.42 16.71 12.59
C ASN A 368 -13.37 15.38 11.81
N PRO A 369 -13.18 14.24 12.49
CA PRO A 369 -13.25 12.92 11.87
C PRO A 369 -14.62 12.66 11.22
N LEU A 370 -14.60 12.09 10.01
CA LEU A 370 -15.79 11.59 9.34
C LEU A 370 -16.13 10.15 9.82
N PRO A 371 -17.35 9.67 9.60
CA PRO A 371 -17.80 8.34 10.05
C PRO A 371 -16.89 7.18 9.63
N ALA A 372 -16.19 7.27 8.49
CA ALA A 372 -15.28 6.24 8.00
C ALA A 372 -14.01 6.09 8.87
N MET A 373 -13.68 7.06 9.71
CA MET A 373 -12.60 6.94 10.70
C MET A 373 -12.84 5.73 11.63
N ASP A 374 -14.11 5.41 11.93
CA ASP A 374 -14.55 4.29 12.78
C ASP A 374 -14.91 3.01 12.00
N ALA A 375 -14.43 2.82 10.78
CA ALA A 375 -14.79 1.66 9.95
C ALA A 375 -14.43 0.31 10.58
N MET A 376 -13.41 0.26 11.45
CA MET A 376 -12.98 -0.96 12.19
C MET A 376 -13.75 -1.22 13.48
N SER A 377 -14.33 -0.18 14.11
CA SER A 377 -14.81 -0.29 15.49
C SER A 377 -16.13 -1.09 15.64
N GLY A 378 -16.77 -1.42 14.53
CA GLY A 378 -18.08 -2.11 14.57
C GLY A 378 -19.18 -1.34 15.31
N LYS A 379 -18.88 -0.14 15.82
CA LYS A 379 -19.88 0.72 16.44
C LYS A 379 -20.79 1.25 15.34
N GLY A 380 -21.96 0.63 15.22
CA GLY A 380 -23.03 1.17 14.40
C GLY A 380 -23.27 2.62 14.80
N SER A 381 -23.52 3.48 13.83
CA SER A 381 -24.05 4.82 14.05
C SER A 381 -25.27 4.70 14.97
N ARG A 382 -25.16 5.26 16.18
CA ARG A 382 -26.32 5.47 17.04
C ARG A 382 -27.15 6.60 16.48
#